data_87a0f17074542282159c2b02156f8bbe
#
_entry.id   87a0f17074542282159c2b02156f8bbe
#
_cell.length_a   1.000
_cell.length_b   1.000
_cell.length_c   1.000
_cell.angle_alpha   90.00
_cell.angle_beta   90.00
_cell.angle_gamma   90.00
#
_symmetry.space_group_name_H-M   'P 1'
#
loop_
_entity.id
_entity.type
_entity.pdbx_description
1 polymer ?
#
loop_
_entity_poly.entity_id
_entity_poly.type
_entity_poly.pdbx_seq_one_letter_code
_entity_poly.pdbx_strand_id
1 'polypeptide(L)'
;MNWSRLREILDYETGILFGQTIEEIELAVMKYVSEYRDAVLVNNVMDEIRRTVTKPWTLMEICGGQTHAIVRYGIDQLLPPEIELVHGPGCPVCVTPLELIDKALIIASQPDVIFCSYGDMLRVPGSGRDLFSVKAAGGDVRIVYSPLDAVEIARENPEKQVVFFAIGFETTAPPNVMSVLQARSLGLTNYSILVSHVRVPPAINAILSSPTSRVQGFLLAGHVCAVMGYHEYPLLVDRYQIPMVVTGFEPLDIVQGILETVKLLEQGKVEISNPYARVVTYEGNIAAQEHIAQVFEECDRKWRGIGTIPMSGWQLKPEFDAFNAERKFDVGEIKAEESSLCIAGQILQGMNKPQGCPAFGTLCTPEHPLGATMVSSEGACAAYYRYGRVTINV
;
A
#
# COMPACT_ATOMS: atom_id res chain seq x y z
N MET A 1 2.77 -16.92 -17.84
CA MET A 1 3.63 -17.55 -18.87
C MET A 1 3.91 -18.97 -18.43
N ASN A 2 3.57 -19.99 -19.27
CA ASN A 2 3.64 -21.41 -18.87
C ASN A 2 5.09 -21.89 -18.97
N TRP A 3 5.65 -22.45 -17.90
CA TRP A 3 7.03 -22.97 -17.82
C TRP A 3 7.38 -24.03 -18.88
N SER A 4 6.36 -24.73 -19.42
CA SER A 4 6.57 -25.66 -20.53
C SER A 4 6.93 -24.96 -21.86
N ARG A 5 6.43 -23.74 -22.09
CA ARG A 5 6.77 -22.96 -23.29
C ARG A 5 8.14 -22.29 -23.21
N LEU A 6 8.62 -21.98 -22.00
CA LEU A 6 9.98 -21.47 -21.80
C LEU A 6 11.05 -22.54 -22.08
N ARG A 7 10.73 -23.82 -21.84
CA ARG A 7 11.65 -24.95 -22.18
C ARG A 7 11.81 -25.18 -23.67
N GLU A 8 10.80 -24.84 -24.48
CA GLU A 8 10.89 -24.97 -25.95
C GLU A 8 11.67 -23.81 -26.60
N ILE A 9 11.89 -22.71 -25.88
CA ILE A 9 12.62 -21.52 -26.35
C ILE A 9 14.13 -21.60 -25.96
N LEU A 10 14.45 -22.42 -24.97
CA LEU A 10 15.84 -22.68 -24.57
C LEU A 10 16.46 -23.74 -25.51
N ASP A 11 17.46 -23.35 -26.27
CA ASP A 11 18.34 -24.32 -26.94
C ASP A 11 19.19 -25.01 -25.86
N TYR A 12 18.75 -26.19 -25.47
CA TYR A 12 19.29 -26.94 -24.31
C TYR A 12 20.73 -27.41 -24.55
N GLU A 13 21.22 -27.46 -25.82
CA GLU A 13 22.59 -27.87 -26.16
C GLU A 13 23.57 -26.71 -26.07
N THR A 14 23.14 -25.48 -26.28
CA THR A 14 24.02 -24.30 -26.28
C THR A 14 23.90 -23.42 -25.04
N GLY A 15 22.83 -23.54 -24.26
CA GLY A 15 22.59 -22.69 -23.08
C GLY A 15 22.39 -21.20 -23.42
N ILE A 16 21.98 -20.90 -24.66
CA ILE A 16 21.80 -19.53 -25.15
C ILE A 16 20.31 -19.22 -25.32
N LEU A 17 19.83 -18.13 -24.73
CA LEU A 17 18.51 -17.58 -24.91
C LEU A 17 18.61 -16.20 -25.59
N PHE A 18 18.02 -16.05 -26.79
CA PHE A 18 18.09 -14.81 -27.56
C PHE A 18 19.52 -14.26 -27.77
N GLY A 19 20.52 -15.12 -27.89
CA GLY A 19 21.91 -14.73 -28.09
C GLY A 19 22.67 -14.37 -26.79
N GLN A 20 22.09 -14.61 -25.61
CA GLN A 20 22.73 -14.44 -24.30
C GLN A 20 22.88 -15.78 -23.59
N THR A 21 23.98 -15.97 -22.89
CA THR A 21 24.20 -17.18 -22.08
C THR A 21 23.29 -17.17 -20.84
N ILE A 22 22.99 -18.36 -20.28
CA ILE A 22 22.22 -18.48 -19.03
C ILE A 22 22.89 -17.68 -17.93
N GLU A 23 24.22 -17.66 -17.84
CA GLU A 23 24.97 -16.85 -16.87
C GLU A 23 24.76 -15.33 -17.08
N GLU A 24 24.70 -14.85 -18.32
CA GLU A 24 24.41 -13.44 -18.62
C GLU A 24 22.98 -13.06 -18.30
N ILE A 25 22.02 -13.97 -18.48
CA ILE A 25 20.61 -13.78 -18.11
C ILE A 25 20.45 -13.81 -16.60
N GLU A 26 21.09 -14.73 -15.90
CA GLU A 26 21.13 -14.78 -14.43
C GLU A 26 21.83 -13.54 -13.87
N LEU A 27 22.94 -13.10 -14.43
CA LEU A 27 23.64 -11.88 -14.05
C LEU A 27 22.77 -10.63 -14.31
N ALA A 28 22.02 -10.58 -15.42
CA ALA A 28 21.12 -9.46 -15.73
C ALA A 28 19.91 -9.41 -14.78
N VAL A 29 19.35 -10.55 -14.38
CA VAL A 29 18.28 -10.62 -13.38
C VAL A 29 18.81 -10.24 -11.99
N MET A 30 20.03 -10.65 -11.65
CA MET A 30 20.67 -10.30 -10.36
C MET A 30 21.08 -8.83 -10.27
N LYS A 31 21.46 -8.20 -11.39
CA LYS A 31 21.96 -6.81 -11.44
C LYS A 31 21.02 -5.77 -10.85
N TYR A 32 19.70 -5.95 -10.91
CA TYR A 32 18.72 -4.99 -10.41
C TYR A 32 18.01 -5.44 -9.11
N VAL A 33 18.42 -6.57 -8.54
CA VAL A 33 17.82 -7.15 -7.33
C VAL A 33 18.87 -7.39 -6.27
N SER A 34 19.90 -8.17 -6.57
CA SER A 34 20.89 -8.62 -5.57
C SER A 34 21.75 -7.48 -5.05
N GLU A 35 22.17 -6.54 -5.91
CA GLU A 35 22.99 -5.40 -5.51
C GLU A 35 22.25 -4.42 -4.57
N TYR A 36 20.91 -4.33 -4.68
CA TYR A 36 20.11 -3.52 -3.75
C TYR A 36 19.84 -4.22 -2.41
N ARG A 37 20.24 -5.50 -2.29
CA ARG A 37 20.20 -6.32 -1.06
C ARG A 37 21.57 -6.63 -0.53
N ASP A 38 22.62 -6.06 -1.11
CA ASP A 38 24.00 -6.28 -0.69
C ASP A 38 24.25 -5.67 0.70
N ALA A 39 24.56 -6.53 1.68
CA ALA A 39 24.75 -6.11 3.05
C ALA A 39 25.98 -5.20 3.24
N VAL A 40 27.02 -5.33 2.39
CA VAL A 40 28.20 -4.45 2.46
C VAL A 40 27.83 -3.04 2.04
N LEU A 41 27.09 -2.89 0.94
CA LEU A 41 26.61 -1.59 0.48
C LEU A 41 25.67 -0.96 1.50
N VAL A 42 24.73 -1.71 2.04
CA VAL A 42 23.80 -1.24 3.09
C VAL A 42 24.58 -0.77 4.33
N ASN A 43 25.56 -1.55 4.82
CA ASN A 43 26.36 -1.17 5.97
C ASN A 43 27.22 0.07 5.72
N ASN A 44 27.79 0.25 4.55
CA ASN A 44 28.52 1.46 4.18
C ASN A 44 27.65 2.72 4.28
N VAL A 45 26.39 2.64 3.79
CA VAL A 45 25.44 3.73 3.91
C VAL A 45 25.02 3.96 5.36
N MET A 46 24.83 2.89 6.15
CA MET A 46 24.56 3.00 7.60
C MET A 46 25.70 3.70 8.36
N ASP A 47 26.95 3.41 8.00
CA ASP A 47 28.10 4.10 8.61
C ASP A 47 28.15 5.58 8.20
N GLU A 48 27.72 5.93 6.99
CA GLU A 48 27.59 7.32 6.59
C GLU A 48 26.46 8.02 7.35
N ILE A 49 25.32 7.35 7.57
CA ILE A 49 24.24 7.90 8.41
C ILE A 49 24.76 8.22 9.83
N ARG A 50 25.48 7.27 10.46
CA ARG A 50 26.05 7.45 11.81
C ARG A 50 27.02 8.63 11.89
N ARG A 51 27.78 8.90 10.81
CA ARG A 51 28.70 10.05 10.73
C ARG A 51 28.01 11.37 10.44
N THR A 52 26.83 11.33 9.79
CA THR A 52 26.12 12.53 9.33
C THR A 52 25.17 13.06 10.40
N VAL A 53 24.48 12.18 11.13
CA VAL A 53 23.50 12.58 12.15
C VAL A 53 24.18 13.26 13.35
N THR A 54 23.68 14.44 13.77
CA THR A 54 24.21 15.20 14.90
C THR A 54 23.20 15.41 16.02
N LYS A 55 21.91 15.20 15.76
CA LYS A 55 20.80 15.39 16.70
C LYS A 55 19.63 14.45 16.40
N PRO A 56 18.67 14.27 17.33
CA PRO A 56 17.53 13.40 17.11
C PRO A 56 16.62 13.85 15.95
N TRP A 57 16.23 12.88 15.08
CA TRP A 57 15.30 13.08 13.98
C TRP A 57 14.23 11.99 13.95
N THR A 58 12.99 12.40 13.74
CA THR A 58 11.86 11.49 13.50
C THR A 58 11.47 11.50 12.04
N LEU A 59 11.68 10.38 11.36
CA LEU A 59 11.35 10.19 9.96
C LEU A 59 10.15 9.27 9.80
N MET A 60 9.25 9.57 8.87
CA MET A 60 8.10 8.73 8.56
C MET A 60 8.22 8.16 7.14
N GLU A 61 8.11 6.85 7.02
CA GLU A 61 7.77 6.25 5.74
C GLU A 61 6.24 6.18 5.57
N ILE A 62 5.77 6.34 4.33
CA ILE A 62 4.35 6.43 4.00
C ILE A 62 3.89 5.28 3.09
N CYS A 63 4.51 4.11 3.20
CA CYS A 63 4.20 2.95 2.39
C CYS A 63 4.36 1.63 3.15
N GLY A 64 3.32 0.80 3.17
CA GLY A 64 3.37 -0.51 3.81
C GLY A 64 4.44 -1.45 3.26
N GLY A 65 4.79 -1.34 1.98
CA GLY A 65 5.91 -2.08 1.39
C GLY A 65 7.27 -1.66 1.97
N GLN A 66 7.46 -0.37 2.25
CA GLN A 66 8.64 0.14 2.97
C GLN A 66 8.64 -0.33 4.43
N THR A 67 7.49 -0.22 5.14
CA THR A 67 7.34 -0.78 6.49
C THR A 67 7.78 -2.24 6.54
N HIS A 68 7.24 -3.06 5.63
CA HIS A 68 7.56 -4.49 5.54
C HIS A 68 9.07 -4.71 5.35
N ALA A 69 9.69 -4.00 4.40
CA ALA A 69 11.12 -4.13 4.11
C ALA A 69 11.98 -3.66 5.31
N ILE A 70 11.66 -2.51 5.91
CA ILE A 70 12.37 -1.97 7.08
C ILE A 70 12.42 -3.00 8.21
N VAL A 71 11.26 -3.55 8.58
CA VAL A 71 11.17 -4.49 9.70
C VAL A 71 11.75 -5.86 9.34
N ARG A 72 11.50 -6.35 8.11
CA ARG A 72 12.02 -7.64 7.64
C ARG A 72 13.53 -7.71 7.60
N TYR A 73 14.18 -6.64 7.16
CA TYR A 73 15.64 -6.56 7.07
C TYR A 73 16.30 -5.94 8.32
N GLY A 74 15.50 -5.61 9.35
CA GLY A 74 15.99 -5.04 10.60
C GLY A 74 16.63 -3.65 10.46
N ILE A 75 16.26 -2.89 9.42
CA ILE A 75 16.85 -1.57 9.15
C ILE A 75 16.65 -0.63 10.34
N ASP A 76 15.47 -0.65 10.96
CA ASP A 76 15.14 0.16 12.14
C ASP A 76 16.01 -0.16 13.36
N GLN A 77 16.55 -1.40 13.45
CA GLN A 77 17.45 -1.82 14.53
C GLN A 77 18.92 -1.47 14.25
N LEU A 78 19.28 -1.27 12.98
CA LEU A 78 20.64 -0.92 12.57
C LEU A 78 20.91 0.59 12.60
N LEU A 79 19.87 1.40 12.62
CA LEU A 79 19.97 2.86 12.68
C LEU A 79 20.56 3.34 14.01
N PRO A 80 21.30 4.47 14.01
CA PRO A 80 21.73 5.09 15.24
C PRO A 80 20.53 5.59 16.06
N PRO A 81 20.65 5.66 17.40
CA PRO A 81 19.54 6.01 18.29
C PRO A 81 18.96 7.41 18.08
N GLU A 82 19.69 8.27 17.40
CA GLU A 82 19.24 9.61 16.98
C GLU A 82 18.17 9.58 15.90
N ILE A 83 18.00 8.46 15.19
CA ILE A 83 17.00 8.35 14.11
C ILE A 83 15.85 7.44 14.56
N GLU A 84 14.68 8.04 14.75
CA GLU A 84 13.45 7.31 14.97
C GLU A 84 12.69 7.18 13.64
N LEU A 85 12.51 5.93 13.16
CA LEU A 85 11.57 5.64 12.06
C LEU A 85 10.18 5.37 12.63
N VAL A 86 9.17 6.08 12.12
CA VAL A 86 7.76 5.85 12.41
C VAL A 86 7.01 5.49 11.14
N HIS A 87 5.89 4.79 11.29
CA HIS A 87 5.13 4.23 10.17
C HIS A 87 3.90 5.08 9.88
N GLY A 88 3.73 5.45 8.61
CA GLY A 88 2.58 6.18 8.14
C GLY A 88 1.44 5.25 7.65
N PRO A 89 0.29 5.83 7.26
CA PRO A 89 -0.89 5.07 6.82
C PRO A 89 -0.78 4.59 5.36
N GLY A 90 0.32 3.90 5.04
CA GLY A 90 0.68 3.47 3.69
C GLY A 90 0.18 2.08 3.26
N CYS A 91 -0.64 1.40 4.07
CA CYS A 91 -1.20 0.09 3.75
C CYS A 91 -2.71 0.24 3.44
N PRO A 92 -3.19 -0.07 2.21
CA PRO A 92 -4.58 0.15 1.83
C PRO A 92 -5.56 -0.70 2.63
N VAL A 93 -5.19 -1.95 2.95
CA VAL A 93 -5.96 -2.84 3.81
C VAL A 93 -6.14 -2.21 5.20
N CYS A 94 -5.08 -1.59 5.73
CA CYS A 94 -5.03 -1.05 7.08
C CYS A 94 -5.92 0.20 7.26
N VAL A 95 -6.08 0.98 6.20
CA VAL A 95 -6.81 2.25 6.24
C VAL A 95 -8.23 2.18 5.71
N THR A 96 -8.66 1.01 5.19
CA THR A 96 -10.05 0.79 4.75
C THR A 96 -11.01 0.90 5.94
N PRO A 97 -12.02 1.80 5.88
CA PRO A 97 -12.96 2.02 6.98
C PRO A 97 -13.74 0.76 7.35
N LEU A 98 -14.01 0.59 8.65
CA LEU A 98 -14.76 -0.55 9.16
C LEU A 98 -16.17 -0.63 8.56
N GLU A 99 -16.83 0.51 8.38
CA GLU A 99 -18.16 0.59 7.77
C GLU A 99 -18.17 0.05 6.33
N LEU A 100 -17.09 0.27 5.59
CA LEU A 100 -16.99 -0.22 4.22
C LEU A 100 -16.72 -1.72 4.16
N ILE A 101 -16.01 -2.24 5.17
CA ILE A 101 -15.85 -3.70 5.34
C ILE A 101 -17.22 -4.33 5.64
N ASP A 102 -18.00 -3.74 6.54
CA ASP A 102 -19.33 -4.24 6.85
C ASP A 102 -20.29 -4.17 5.64
N LYS A 103 -20.20 -3.12 4.81
CA LYS A 103 -20.90 -3.06 3.52
C LYS A 103 -20.49 -4.22 2.60
N ALA A 104 -19.19 -4.49 2.51
CA ALA A 104 -18.67 -5.62 1.73
C ALA A 104 -19.23 -6.96 2.22
N LEU A 105 -19.32 -7.15 3.55
CA LEU A 105 -19.91 -8.36 4.16
C LEU A 105 -21.39 -8.53 3.83
N ILE A 106 -22.16 -7.44 3.85
CA ILE A 106 -23.60 -7.46 3.50
C ILE A 106 -23.78 -7.82 2.02
N ILE A 107 -23.02 -7.18 1.13
CA ILE A 107 -23.08 -7.44 -0.32
C ILE A 107 -22.67 -8.89 -0.61
N ALA A 108 -21.54 -9.34 -0.05
CA ALA A 108 -21.00 -10.69 -0.25
C ALA A 108 -21.91 -11.80 0.29
N SER A 109 -22.84 -11.47 1.19
CA SER A 109 -23.78 -12.43 1.76
C SER A 109 -25.05 -12.63 0.92
N GLN A 110 -25.22 -11.89 -0.17
CA GLN A 110 -26.40 -12.02 -1.03
C GLN A 110 -26.25 -13.24 -1.95
N PRO A 111 -27.31 -14.02 -2.17
CA PRO A 111 -27.21 -15.32 -2.87
C PRO A 111 -26.80 -15.20 -4.34
N ASP A 112 -27.16 -14.09 -5.00
CA ASP A 112 -26.89 -13.88 -6.43
C ASP A 112 -25.63 -13.05 -6.68
N VAL A 113 -24.77 -12.89 -5.66
CA VAL A 113 -23.54 -12.10 -5.73
C VAL A 113 -22.32 -13.02 -5.75
N ILE A 114 -21.40 -12.77 -6.67
CA ILE A 114 -20.01 -13.21 -6.63
C ILE A 114 -19.19 -12.02 -6.13
N PHE A 115 -18.61 -12.14 -4.96
CA PHE A 115 -17.80 -11.06 -4.36
C PHE A 115 -16.31 -11.34 -4.54
N CYS A 116 -15.62 -10.51 -5.29
CA CYS A 116 -14.19 -10.64 -5.62
C CYS A 116 -13.36 -9.67 -4.80
N SER A 117 -12.25 -10.15 -4.24
CA SER A 117 -11.32 -9.31 -3.47
C SER A 117 -9.91 -9.86 -3.48
N TYR A 118 -8.95 -9.02 -3.08
CA TYR A 118 -7.59 -9.47 -2.77
C TYR A 118 -7.55 -10.31 -1.49
N GLY A 119 -6.65 -11.28 -1.43
CA GLY A 119 -6.60 -12.29 -0.37
C GLY A 119 -6.54 -11.75 1.05
N ASP A 120 -5.76 -10.69 1.29
CA ASP A 120 -5.61 -10.09 2.61
C ASP A 120 -6.94 -9.53 3.15
N MET A 121 -7.78 -8.96 2.27
CA MET A 121 -9.07 -8.39 2.67
C MET A 121 -10.04 -9.42 3.25
N LEU A 122 -9.90 -10.69 2.86
CA LEU A 122 -10.82 -11.74 3.35
C LEU A 122 -10.70 -11.97 4.87
N ARG A 123 -9.54 -11.61 5.45
CA ARG A 123 -9.25 -11.78 6.88
C ARG A 123 -9.45 -10.51 7.70
N VAL A 124 -9.72 -9.38 7.04
CA VAL A 124 -9.93 -8.13 7.77
C VAL A 124 -11.23 -8.20 8.56
N PRO A 125 -11.18 -8.01 9.89
CA PRO A 125 -12.38 -8.08 10.70
C PRO A 125 -13.29 -6.88 10.41
N GLY A 126 -14.55 -7.17 10.12
CA GLY A 126 -15.67 -6.26 10.24
C GLY A 126 -16.13 -6.12 11.69
N SER A 127 -17.32 -5.57 11.92
CA SER A 127 -17.88 -5.41 13.26
C SER A 127 -18.17 -6.72 14.00
N GLY A 128 -18.42 -7.82 13.29
CA GLY A 128 -18.75 -9.10 13.91
C GLY A 128 -18.21 -10.34 13.19
N ARG A 129 -17.74 -10.18 11.97
CA ARG A 129 -17.23 -11.29 11.12
C ARG A 129 -16.33 -10.75 10.02
N ASP A 130 -15.78 -11.62 9.20
CA ASP A 130 -14.94 -11.31 8.04
C ASP A 130 -15.50 -11.98 6.75
N LEU A 131 -14.85 -11.74 5.61
CA LEU A 131 -15.26 -12.34 4.33
C LEU A 131 -15.01 -13.85 4.28
N PHE A 132 -14.06 -14.40 5.04
CA PHE A 132 -13.92 -15.85 5.17
C PHE A 132 -15.13 -16.48 5.87
N SER A 133 -15.67 -15.83 6.88
CA SER A 133 -16.88 -16.26 7.56
C SER A 133 -18.09 -16.25 6.62
N VAL A 134 -18.19 -15.25 5.74
CA VAL A 134 -19.23 -15.20 4.69
C VAL A 134 -19.07 -16.37 3.73
N LYS A 135 -17.84 -16.65 3.28
CA LYS A 135 -17.52 -17.78 2.41
C LYS A 135 -17.86 -19.11 3.07
N ALA A 136 -17.50 -19.29 4.34
CA ALA A 136 -17.82 -20.50 5.12
C ALA A 136 -19.33 -20.71 5.29
N ALA A 137 -20.12 -19.63 5.32
CA ALA A 137 -21.58 -19.66 5.38
C ALA A 137 -22.26 -19.92 4.01
N GLY A 138 -21.47 -20.10 2.93
CA GLY A 138 -21.97 -20.40 1.59
C GLY A 138 -22.01 -19.23 0.63
N GLY A 139 -21.54 -18.04 1.00
CA GLY A 139 -21.36 -16.89 0.09
C GLY A 139 -20.29 -17.17 -0.97
N ASP A 140 -20.53 -16.74 -2.20
CA ASP A 140 -19.55 -16.89 -3.30
C ASP A 140 -18.48 -15.77 -3.24
N VAL A 141 -17.52 -15.96 -2.36
CA VAL A 141 -16.37 -15.03 -2.19
C VAL A 141 -15.15 -15.62 -2.88
N ARG A 142 -14.59 -14.86 -3.85
CA ARG A 142 -13.45 -15.30 -4.67
C ARG A 142 -12.23 -14.41 -4.46
N ILE A 143 -11.06 -15.02 -4.35
CA ILE A 143 -9.78 -14.33 -4.36
C ILE A 143 -9.39 -14.12 -5.82
N VAL A 144 -9.06 -12.87 -6.15
CA VAL A 144 -8.55 -12.49 -7.47
C VAL A 144 -7.22 -11.74 -7.31
N TYR A 145 -6.39 -11.78 -8.36
CA TYR A 145 -5.10 -11.10 -8.38
C TYR A 145 -5.14 -9.81 -9.22
N SER A 146 -6.20 -9.66 -10.00
CA SER A 146 -6.46 -8.47 -10.82
C SER A 146 -7.95 -8.12 -10.80
N PRO A 147 -8.32 -6.83 -10.84
CA PRO A 147 -9.72 -6.46 -11.05
C PRO A 147 -10.25 -6.91 -12.42
N LEU A 148 -9.36 -7.17 -13.39
CA LEU A 148 -9.74 -7.71 -14.71
C LEU A 148 -10.21 -9.17 -14.61
N ASP A 149 -9.71 -9.95 -13.64
CA ASP A 149 -10.22 -11.29 -13.36
C ASP A 149 -11.71 -11.24 -12.96
N ALA A 150 -12.11 -10.21 -12.19
CA ALA A 150 -13.50 -10.03 -11.80
C ALA A 150 -14.40 -9.62 -12.98
N VAL A 151 -13.87 -8.89 -13.96
CA VAL A 151 -14.58 -8.59 -15.21
C VAL A 151 -14.82 -9.86 -16.02
N GLU A 152 -13.83 -10.74 -16.11
CA GLU A 152 -13.96 -12.03 -16.80
C GLU A 152 -14.96 -12.94 -16.08
N ILE A 153 -14.90 -12.98 -14.74
CA ILE A 153 -15.92 -13.70 -13.93
C ILE A 153 -17.33 -13.17 -14.23
N ALA A 154 -17.51 -11.84 -14.38
CA ALA A 154 -18.81 -11.26 -14.72
C ALA A 154 -19.29 -11.67 -16.11
N ARG A 155 -18.39 -11.74 -17.08
CA ARG A 155 -18.67 -12.18 -18.45
C ARG A 155 -19.13 -13.65 -18.50
N GLU A 156 -18.50 -14.50 -17.67
CA GLU A 156 -18.81 -15.94 -17.58
C GLU A 156 -20.07 -16.28 -16.77
N ASN A 157 -20.54 -15.34 -15.93
CA ASN A 157 -21.68 -15.54 -15.03
C ASN A 157 -22.75 -14.42 -15.23
N PRO A 158 -23.40 -14.35 -16.41
CA PRO A 158 -24.29 -13.25 -16.73
C PRO A 158 -25.54 -13.17 -15.86
N GLU A 159 -25.92 -14.27 -15.19
CA GLU A 159 -27.05 -14.38 -14.26
C GLU A 159 -26.75 -13.91 -12.85
N LYS A 160 -25.47 -13.67 -12.51
CA LYS A 160 -25.03 -13.22 -11.19
C LYS A 160 -24.47 -11.81 -11.21
N GLN A 161 -24.57 -11.11 -10.10
CA GLN A 161 -23.91 -9.83 -9.90
C GLN A 161 -22.47 -10.07 -9.42
N VAL A 162 -21.49 -9.49 -10.10
CA VAL A 162 -20.09 -9.59 -9.71
C VAL A 162 -19.64 -8.25 -9.12
N VAL A 163 -19.16 -8.28 -7.89
CA VAL A 163 -18.67 -7.10 -7.18
C VAL A 163 -17.20 -7.27 -6.89
N PHE A 164 -16.37 -6.32 -7.31
CA PHE A 164 -14.98 -6.27 -6.96
C PHE A 164 -14.74 -5.25 -5.84
N PHE A 165 -14.08 -5.64 -4.76
CA PHE A 165 -13.69 -4.74 -3.67
C PHE A 165 -12.44 -3.97 -4.06
N ALA A 166 -12.62 -2.78 -4.60
CA ALA A 166 -11.59 -1.92 -5.16
C ALA A 166 -10.92 -1.10 -4.06
N ILE A 167 -10.03 -1.74 -3.29
CA ILE A 167 -9.18 -1.07 -2.30
C ILE A 167 -7.85 -0.68 -2.92
N GLY A 168 -7.24 0.41 -2.46
CA GLY A 168 -5.90 0.76 -2.91
C GLY A 168 -5.51 2.21 -2.69
N PHE A 169 -4.28 2.46 -3.02
CA PHE A 169 -3.70 3.78 -3.23
C PHE A 169 -3.63 4.09 -4.74
N GLU A 170 -2.91 5.13 -5.09
CA GLU A 170 -2.72 5.58 -6.47
C GLU A 170 -2.14 4.49 -7.39
N THR A 171 -1.37 3.56 -6.85
CA THR A 171 -0.76 2.45 -7.61
C THR A 171 -1.75 1.43 -8.13
N THR A 172 -2.84 1.20 -7.41
CA THR A 172 -3.87 0.23 -7.80
C THR A 172 -5.08 0.88 -8.49
N ALA A 173 -5.12 2.21 -8.56
CA ALA A 173 -6.19 2.93 -9.27
C ALA A 173 -6.20 2.62 -10.78
N PRO A 174 -5.07 2.59 -11.52
CA PRO A 174 -5.08 2.30 -12.96
C PRO A 174 -5.75 0.97 -13.31
N PRO A 175 -5.39 -0.20 -12.73
CA PRO A 175 -6.08 -1.44 -13.06
C PRO A 175 -7.56 -1.44 -12.67
N ASN A 176 -7.97 -0.72 -11.62
CA ASN A 176 -9.37 -0.61 -11.22
C ASN A 176 -10.18 0.22 -12.23
N VAL A 177 -9.66 1.35 -12.69
CA VAL A 177 -10.35 2.13 -13.74
C VAL A 177 -10.39 1.37 -15.05
N MET A 178 -9.34 0.63 -15.40
CA MET A 178 -9.31 -0.23 -16.58
C MET A 178 -10.39 -1.32 -16.53
N SER A 179 -10.66 -1.90 -15.36
CA SER A 179 -11.73 -2.88 -15.21
C SER A 179 -13.13 -2.29 -15.48
N VAL A 180 -13.37 -1.06 -15.03
CA VAL A 180 -14.63 -0.34 -15.30
C VAL A 180 -14.75 -0.01 -16.79
N LEU A 181 -13.68 0.50 -17.41
CA LEU A 181 -13.67 0.81 -18.83
C LEU A 181 -13.88 -0.45 -19.70
N GLN A 182 -13.24 -1.55 -19.33
CA GLN A 182 -13.41 -2.83 -20.03
C GLN A 182 -14.83 -3.39 -19.85
N ALA A 183 -15.38 -3.37 -18.65
CA ALA A 183 -16.75 -3.81 -18.39
C ALA A 183 -17.75 -2.99 -19.21
N ARG A 184 -17.57 -1.65 -19.29
CA ARG A 184 -18.37 -0.77 -20.12
C ARG A 184 -18.23 -1.10 -21.60
N SER A 185 -17.02 -1.33 -22.09
CA SER A 185 -16.75 -1.70 -23.49
C SER A 185 -17.39 -3.03 -23.88
N LEU A 186 -17.44 -3.98 -22.97
CA LEU A 186 -18.09 -5.30 -23.14
C LEU A 186 -19.61 -5.25 -22.94
N GLY A 187 -20.18 -4.11 -22.55
CA GLY A 187 -21.61 -3.97 -22.27
C GLY A 187 -22.09 -4.75 -21.05
N LEU A 188 -21.20 -5.05 -20.10
CA LEU A 188 -21.56 -5.80 -18.89
C LEU A 188 -22.41 -4.92 -17.95
N THR A 189 -23.57 -5.42 -17.57
CA THR A 189 -24.49 -4.77 -16.62
C THR A 189 -24.42 -5.40 -15.23
N ASN A 190 -23.75 -6.54 -15.10
CA ASN A 190 -23.64 -7.33 -13.89
C ASN A 190 -22.29 -7.18 -13.16
N TYR A 191 -21.41 -6.28 -13.61
CA TYR A 191 -20.17 -5.92 -12.96
C TYR A 191 -20.32 -4.62 -12.17
N SER A 192 -19.71 -4.53 -10.99
CA SER A 192 -19.60 -3.29 -10.22
C SER A 192 -18.39 -3.34 -9.26
N ILE A 193 -17.96 -2.16 -8.80
CA ILE A 193 -16.86 -2.02 -7.84
C ILE A 193 -17.34 -1.34 -6.57
N LEU A 194 -16.90 -1.85 -5.43
CA LEU A 194 -17.03 -1.20 -4.12
C LEU A 194 -15.73 -0.44 -3.85
N VAL A 195 -15.77 0.89 -3.95
CA VAL A 195 -14.54 1.72 -3.99
C VAL A 195 -14.05 2.11 -2.61
N SER A 196 -12.80 1.79 -2.31
CA SER A 196 -12.03 2.24 -1.13
C SER A 196 -10.64 2.74 -1.54
N HIS A 197 -10.58 3.59 -2.57
CA HIS A 197 -9.34 4.21 -2.99
C HIS A 197 -9.04 5.47 -2.21
N VAL A 198 -7.78 5.60 -1.79
CA VAL A 198 -7.23 6.72 -1.01
C VAL A 198 -5.97 7.28 -1.65
N ARG A 199 -5.59 8.52 -1.27
CA ARG A 199 -4.48 9.29 -1.84
C ARG A 199 -3.47 9.66 -0.76
N VAL A 200 -2.18 9.53 -1.07
CA VAL A 200 -1.08 9.77 -0.14
C VAL A 200 -0.89 11.26 0.20
N PRO A 201 -0.86 12.23 -0.74
CA PRO A 201 -0.58 13.61 -0.42
C PRO A 201 -1.54 14.24 0.61
N PRO A 202 -2.88 14.05 0.53
CA PRO A 202 -3.79 14.52 1.56
C PRO A 202 -3.58 13.89 2.94
N ALA A 203 -3.15 12.61 2.98
CA ALA A 203 -2.85 11.93 4.25
C ALA A 203 -1.60 12.54 4.92
N ILE A 204 -0.55 12.84 4.16
CA ILE A 204 0.63 13.56 4.67
C ILE A 204 0.21 14.94 5.21
N ASN A 205 -0.63 15.68 4.47
CA ASN A 205 -1.16 16.96 4.93
C ASN A 205 -1.90 16.83 6.26
N ALA A 206 -2.73 15.79 6.42
CA ALA A 206 -3.48 15.55 7.66
C ALA A 206 -2.54 15.23 8.83
N ILE A 207 -1.50 14.41 8.61
CA ILE A 207 -0.50 14.09 9.64
C ILE A 207 0.26 15.35 10.06
N LEU A 208 0.75 16.14 9.09
CA LEU A 208 1.56 17.32 9.37
C LEU A 208 0.75 18.48 9.99
N SER A 209 -0.54 18.56 9.70
CA SER A 209 -1.43 19.56 10.32
C SER A 209 -1.81 19.20 11.76
N SER A 210 -1.55 17.97 12.21
CA SER A 210 -1.83 17.55 13.59
C SER A 210 -0.86 18.25 14.57
N PRO A 211 -1.35 18.87 15.66
CA PRO A 211 -0.49 19.49 16.67
C PRO A 211 0.38 18.48 17.43
N THR A 212 0.08 17.18 17.32
CA THR A 212 0.83 16.09 17.94
C THR A 212 1.84 15.44 17.00
N SER A 213 1.95 15.91 15.76
CA SER A 213 2.92 15.38 14.80
C SER A 213 4.35 15.67 15.25
N ARG A 214 5.18 14.62 15.21
CA ARG A 214 6.62 14.70 15.52
C ARG A 214 7.48 14.50 14.28
N VAL A 215 6.86 14.30 13.12
CA VAL A 215 7.54 13.96 11.88
C VAL A 215 8.33 15.16 11.36
N GLN A 216 9.60 14.95 11.06
CA GLN A 216 10.54 15.97 10.59
C GLN A 216 11.04 15.70 9.18
N GLY A 217 10.81 14.52 8.62
CA GLY A 217 11.13 14.17 7.24
C GLY A 217 10.31 12.97 6.77
N PHE A 218 10.06 12.89 5.46
CA PHE A 218 9.30 11.79 4.85
C PHE A 218 10.11 10.97 3.87
N LEU A 219 9.92 9.66 3.93
CA LEU A 219 10.27 8.72 2.87
C LEU A 219 9.01 8.48 2.03
N LEU A 220 8.97 9.06 0.83
CA LEU A 220 7.82 8.94 -0.07
C LEU A 220 7.79 7.57 -0.75
N ALA A 221 6.58 7.08 -0.99
CA ALA A 221 6.34 5.80 -1.64
C ALA A 221 6.70 5.85 -3.14
N GLY A 222 7.84 5.28 -3.52
CA GLY A 222 8.34 5.32 -4.89
C GLY A 222 7.36 4.80 -5.93
N HIS A 223 6.58 3.74 -5.62
CA HIS A 223 5.58 3.21 -6.57
C HIS A 223 4.37 4.15 -6.74
N VAL A 224 3.96 4.91 -5.71
CA VAL A 224 2.96 5.97 -5.84
C VAL A 224 3.49 7.07 -6.76
N CYS A 225 4.74 7.51 -6.51
CA CYS A 225 5.39 8.51 -7.34
C CYS A 225 5.65 8.03 -8.77
N ALA A 226 5.82 6.72 -9.02
CA ALA A 226 5.95 6.19 -10.38
C ALA A 226 4.65 6.35 -11.20
N VAL A 227 3.50 6.31 -10.56
CA VAL A 227 2.19 6.54 -11.20
C VAL A 227 1.86 8.03 -11.26
N MET A 228 1.90 8.72 -10.12
CA MET A 228 1.41 10.09 -9.99
C MET A 228 2.50 11.16 -10.17
N GLY A 229 3.78 10.78 -10.24
CA GLY A 229 4.86 11.74 -10.10
C GLY A 229 5.00 12.23 -8.66
N TYR A 230 5.75 13.32 -8.50
CA TYR A 230 5.88 13.97 -7.18
C TYR A 230 5.61 15.49 -7.23
N HIS A 231 4.86 15.93 -8.25
CA HIS A 231 4.53 17.33 -8.48
C HIS A 231 3.53 17.91 -7.45
N GLU A 232 2.80 17.09 -6.70
CA GLU A 232 1.91 17.54 -5.63
C GLU A 232 2.66 17.85 -4.31
N TYR A 233 3.81 17.22 -4.08
CA TYR A 233 4.54 17.34 -2.81
C TYR A 233 5.27 18.66 -2.58
N PRO A 234 5.72 19.45 -3.59
CA PRO A 234 6.32 20.77 -3.36
C PRO A 234 5.46 21.69 -2.51
N LEU A 235 4.13 21.66 -2.70
CA LEU A 235 3.21 22.45 -1.89
C LEU A 235 3.21 22.06 -0.40
N LEU A 236 3.43 20.78 -0.10
CA LEU A 236 3.53 20.28 1.28
C LEU A 236 4.89 20.66 1.89
N VAL A 237 5.96 20.51 1.12
CA VAL A 237 7.31 20.92 1.54
C VAL A 237 7.35 22.40 1.87
N ASP A 238 6.83 23.26 0.99
CA ASP A 238 6.77 24.70 1.19
C ASP A 238 5.93 25.09 2.40
N ARG A 239 4.79 24.43 2.58
CA ARG A 239 3.86 24.72 3.67
C ARG A 239 4.40 24.31 5.05
N TYR A 240 4.97 23.12 5.15
CA TYR A 240 5.36 22.54 6.43
C TYR A 240 6.86 22.67 6.73
N GLN A 241 7.65 23.12 5.77
CA GLN A 241 9.09 23.27 5.89
C GLN A 241 9.80 21.98 6.31
N ILE A 242 9.39 20.84 5.70
CA ILE A 242 9.89 19.49 5.98
C ILE A 242 10.40 18.87 4.68
N PRO A 243 11.63 18.32 4.64
CA PRO A 243 12.14 17.63 3.46
C PRO A 243 11.40 16.32 3.21
N MET A 244 11.26 15.97 1.93
CA MET A 244 10.63 14.72 1.49
C MET A 244 11.52 14.02 0.46
N VAL A 245 11.71 12.72 0.59
CA VAL A 245 12.63 11.94 -0.25
C VAL A 245 11.90 10.78 -0.90
N VAL A 246 11.92 10.72 -2.23
CA VAL A 246 11.32 9.61 -3.00
C VAL A 246 12.19 8.37 -2.84
N THR A 247 11.63 7.28 -2.33
CA THR A 247 12.39 6.10 -1.91
C THR A 247 11.82 4.83 -2.52
N GLY A 248 12.70 3.93 -2.94
CA GLY A 248 12.32 2.57 -3.37
C GLY A 248 12.05 1.62 -2.19
N PHE A 249 12.16 0.32 -2.41
CA PHE A 249 11.70 -0.71 -1.47
C PHE A 249 12.78 -1.70 -1.06
N GLU A 250 13.86 -1.79 -1.82
CA GLU A 250 14.96 -2.66 -1.47
C GLU A 250 15.78 -2.03 -0.31
N PRO A 251 16.49 -2.82 0.50
CA PRO A 251 17.24 -2.32 1.65
C PRO A 251 18.14 -1.14 1.31
N LEU A 252 18.90 -1.20 0.21
CA LEU A 252 19.78 -0.12 -0.21
C LEU A 252 19.01 1.14 -0.58
N ASP A 253 17.86 1.03 -1.27
CA ASP A 253 17.01 2.18 -1.58
C ASP A 253 16.55 2.90 -0.31
N ILE A 254 16.11 2.11 0.67
CA ILE A 254 15.57 2.64 1.93
C ILE A 254 16.66 3.37 2.73
N VAL A 255 17.84 2.74 2.89
CA VAL A 255 18.93 3.39 3.66
C VAL A 255 19.51 4.60 2.93
N GLN A 256 19.55 4.60 1.59
CA GLN A 256 19.91 5.79 0.81
C GLN A 256 18.89 6.92 0.97
N GLY A 257 17.58 6.59 0.97
CA GLY A 257 16.52 7.56 1.24
C GLY A 257 16.63 8.16 2.66
N ILE A 258 16.92 7.32 3.67
CA ILE A 258 17.15 7.78 5.03
C ILE A 258 18.37 8.72 5.09
N LEU A 259 19.50 8.33 4.50
CA LEU A 259 20.72 9.14 4.46
C LEU A 259 20.45 10.51 3.81
N GLU A 260 19.78 10.52 2.68
CA GLU A 260 19.44 11.74 1.98
C GLU A 260 18.55 12.66 2.82
N THR A 261 17.51 12.08 3.46
CA THR A 261 16.63 12.84 4.37
C THR A 261 17.43 13.44 5.53
N VAL A 262 18.33 12.66 6.15
CA VAL A 262 19.20 13.15 7.24
C VAL A 262 20.13 14.27 6.75
N LYS A 263 20.74 14.12 5.57
CA LYS A 263 21.58 15.17 4.98
C LYS A 263 20.82 16.48 4.79
N LEU A 264 19.61 16.42 4.27
CA LEU A 264 18.75 17.60 4.10
C LEU A 264 18.44 18.26 5.46
N LEU A 265 18.07 17.46 6.45
CA LEU A 265 17.75 17.94 7.79
C LEU A 265 18.96 18.58 8.51
N GLU A 266 20.14 17.96 8.43
CA GLU A 266 21.36 18.48 9.05
C GLU A 266 21.87 19.75 8.38
N GLN A 267 21.61 19.92 7.06
CA GLN A 267 21.92 21.11 6.30
C GLN A 267 20.86 22.21 6.43
N GLY A 268 19.71 21.93 7.08
CA GLY A 268 18.56 22.84 7.14
C GLY A 268 17.92 23.10 5.78
N LYS A 269 18.03 22.15 4.83
CA LYS A 269 17.43 22.24 3.51
C LYS A 269 16.02 21.68 3.52
N VAL A 270 15.12 22.40 2.89
CA VAL A 270 13.69 22.07 2.78
C VAL A 270 13.40 21.90 1.30
N GLU A 271 13.56 20.68 0.82
CA GLU A 271 13.37 20.34 -0.59
C GLU A 271 12.91 18.88 -0.78
N ILE A 272 12.52 18.56 -2.02
CA ILE A 272 12.27 17.19 -2.44
C ILE A 272 13.51 16.66 -3.12
N SER A 273 13.97 15.49 -2.67
CA SER A 273 15.04 14.74 -3.34
C SER A 273 14.49 13.43 -3.91
N ASN A 274 14.99 13.02 -5.08
CA ASN A 274 14.59 11.79 -5.74
C ASN A 274 15.79 10.88 -6.06
N PRO A 275 16.36 10.17 -5.08
CA PRO A 275 17.37 9.14 -5.34
C PRO A 275 16.82 7.92 -6.10
N TYR A 276 15.52 7.77 -6.23
CA TYR A 276 14.83 6.69 -6.97
C TYR A 276 14.54 7.06 -8.44
N ALA A 277 15.33 7.98 -9.01
CA ALA A 277 15.15 8.54 -10.35
C ALA A 277 15.21 7.48 -11.49
N ARG A 278 15.75 6.27 -11.22
CA ARG A 278 15.71 5.17 -12.18
C ARG A 278 14.29 4.67 -12.51
N VAL A 279 13.29 4.98 -11.65
CA VAL A 279 11.89 4.56 -11.80
C VAL A 279 10.94 5.75 -11.83
N VAL A 280 11.23 6.80 -11.07
CA VAL A 280 10.30 7.91 -10.82
C VAL A 280 10.74 9.17 -11.56
N THR A 281 9.80 9.74 -12.32
CA THR A 281 9.91 11.07 -12.94
C THR A 281 9.03 12.08 -12.19
N TYR A 282 9.25 13.37 -12.43
CA TYR A 282 8.48 14.44 -11.80
C TYR A 282 6.98 14.34 -12.10
N GLU A 283 6.64 14.08 -13.37
CA GLU A 283 5.26 13.98 -13.87
C GLU A 283 4.61 12.61 -13.62
N GLY A 284 5.40 11.55 -13.40
CA GLY A 284 4.89 10.18 -13.30
C GLY A 284 4.41 9.60 -14.64
N ASN A 285 3.44 8.72 -14.58
CA ASN A 285 2.83 8.06 -15.75
C ASN A 285 1.57 8.81 -16.18
N ILE A 286 1.70 9.71 -17.14
CA ILE A 286 0.60 10.56 -17.62
C ILE A 286 -0.58 9.73 -18.14
N ALA A 287 -0.33 8.66 -18.92
CA ALA A 287 -1.42 7.83 -19.46
C ALA A 287 -2.23 7.15 -18.34
N ALA A 288 -1.58 6.70 -17.27
CA ALA A 288 -2.27 6.15 -16.10
C ALA A 288 -3.12 7.21 -15.39
N GLN A 289 -2.58 8.41 -15.22
CA GLN A 289 -3.29 9.55 -14.60
C GLN A 289 -4.51 9.97 -15.42
N GLU A 290 -4.41 10.02 -16.77
CA GLU A 290 -5.53 10.31 -17.67
C GLU A 290 -6.65 9.26 -17.52
N HIS A 291 -6.32 7.98 -17.46
CA HIS A 291 -7.32 6.93 -17.23
C HIS A 291 -7.97 7.03 -15.84
N ILE A 292 -7.20 7.34 -14.81
CA ILE A 292 -7.76 7.59 -13.46
C ILE A 292 -8.74 8.76 -13.52
N ALA A 293 -8.32 9.89 -14.10
CA ALA A 293 -9.13 11.10 -14.24
C ALA A 293 -10.36 10.91 -15.14
N GLN A 294 -10.35 9.94 -16.06
CA GLN A 294 -11.51 9.59 -16.89
C GLN A 294 -12.64 8.99 -16.05
N VAL A 295 -12.33 8.12 -15.11
CA VAL A 295 -13.31 7.29 -14.38
C VAL A 295 -13.59 7.79 -12.98
N PHE A 296 -12.55 8.26 -12.28
CA PHE A 296 -12.63 8.72 -10.90
C PHE A 296 -12.62 10.23 -10.78
N GLU A 297 -13.24 10.71 -9.72
CA GLU A 297 -13.11 12.08 -9.20
C GLU A 297 -12.72 12.04 -7.73
N GLU A 298 -12.07 13.10 -7.26
CA GLU A 298 -11.64 13.22 -5.87
C GLU A 298 -12.83 13.43 -4.94
N CYS A 299 -12.75 12.85 -3.74
CA CYS A 299 -13.76 13.00 -2.70
C CYS A 299 -13.14 12.98 -1.30
N ASP A 300 -13.91 13.45 -0.33
CA ASP A 300 -13.59 13.23 1.06
C ASP A 300 -13.67 11.74 1.37
N ARG A 301 -12.67 11.22 2.08
CA ARG A 301 -12.64 9.80 2.43
C ARG A 301 -12.33 9.60 3.91
N LYS A 302 -13.09 8.71 4.53
CA LYS A 302 -12.77 8.22 5.87
C LYS A 302 -11.61 7.24 5.80
N TRP A 303 -10.63 7.42 6.67
CA TRP A 303 -9.48 6.54 6.86
C TRP A 303 -9.61 5.85 8.20
N ARG A 304 -9.47 4.54 8.23
CA ARG A 304 -9.58 3.74 9.44
C ARG A 304 -8.57 4.22 10.49
N GLY A 305 -9.04 4.52 11.69
CA GLY A 305 -8.20 4.98 12.81
C GLY A 305 -7.67 6.42 12.71
N ILE A 306 -8.00 7.17 11.64
CA ILE A 306 -7.56 8.57 11.46
C ILE A 306 -8.77 9.51 11.41
N GLY A 307 -9.83 9.10 10.70
CA GLY A 307 -11.02 9.93 10.50
C GLY A 307 -11.18 10.35 9.03
N THR A 308 -12.10 11.30 8.79
CA THR A 308 -12.33 11.82 7.44
C THR A 308 -11.29 12.86 7.08
N ILE A 309 -10.60 12.63 5.94
CA ILE A 309 -9.62 13.56 5.38
C ILE A 309 -10.21 14.13 4.10
N PRO A 310 -10.27 15.48 3.96
CA PRO A 310 -10.80 16.11 2.75
C PRO A 310 -9.99 15.76 1.51
N MET A 311 -10.69 15.52 0.38
CA MET A 311 -10.12 15.25 -0.94
C MET A 311 -9.07 14.12 -0.95
N SER A 312 -9.20 13.16 -0.03
CA SER A 312 -8.21 12.11 0.21
C SER A 312 -8.54 10.77 -0.40
N GLY A 313 -9.54 10.70 -1.22
CA GLY A 313 -9.90 9.48 -1.92
C GLY A 313 -10.54 9.74 -3.26
N TRP A 314 -10.87 8.66 -3.92
CA TRP A 314 -11.57 8.67 -5.20
C TRP A 314 -12.92 7.98 -5.10
N GLN A 315 -13.86 8.47 -5.90
CA GLN A 315 -15.15 7.86 -6.19
C GLN A 315 -15.37 7.80 -7.70
N LEU A 316 -16.30 6.97 -8.12
CA LEU A 316 -16.71 6.94 -9.54
C LEU A 316 -17.40 8.25 -9.90
N LYS A 317 -17.06 8.77 -11.09
CA LYS A 317 -17.81 9.87 -11.70
C LYS A 317 -19.26 9.45 -12.01
N PRO A 318 -20.22 10.40 -12.04
CA PRO A 318 -21.64 10.10 -12.27
C PRO A 318 -21.93 9.27 -13.52
N GLU A 319 -21.16 9.45 -14.60
CA GLU A 319 -21.30 8.66 -15.83
C GLU A 319 -20.93 7.18 -15.70
N PHE A 320 -20.32 6.78 -14.58
CA PHE A 320 -19.97 5.40 -14.23
C PHE A 320 -20.80 4.84 -13.06
N ASP A 321 -21.85 5.54 -12.63
CA ASP A 321 -22.69 5.12 -11.50
C ASP A 321 -23.28 3.71 -11.64
N ALA A 322 -23.49 3.24 -12.87
CA ALA A 322 -23.93 1.87 -13.14
C ALA A 322 -22.96 0.80 -12.62
N PHE A 323 -21.68 1.18 -12.40
CA PHE A 323 -20.64 0.32 -11.84
C PHE A 323 -20.42 0.54 -10.33
N ASN A 324 -21.21 1.40 -9.67
CA ASN A 324 -21.07 1.70 -8.25
C ASN A 324 -21.85 0.67 -7.40
N ALA A 325 -21.13 -0.20 -6.71
CA ALA A 325 -21.73 -1.24 -5.88
C ALA A 325 -22.53 -0.66 -4.70
N GLU A 326 -22.12 0.48 -4.09
CA GLU A 326 -22.87 1.08 -2.98
C GLU A 326 -24.27 1.53 -3.40
N ARG A 327 -24.39 2.08 -4.62
CA ARG A 327 -25.69 2.49 -5.18
C ARG A 327 -26.51 1.29 -5.67
N LYS A 328 -25.85 0.31 -6.26
CA LYS A 328 -26.51 -0.86 -6.85
C LYS A 328 -27.17 -1.75 -5.79
N PHE A 329 -26.54 -1.89 -4.62
CA PHE A 329 -27.01 -2.77 -3.55
C PHE A 329 -27.74 -2.05 -2.41
N ASP A 330 -27.78 -0.71 -2.42
CA ASP A 330 -28.48 0.13 -1.44
C ASP A 330 -28.22 -0.32 0.02
N VAL A 331 -26.96 -0.51 0.37
CA VAL A 331 -26.55 -1.01 1.70
C VAL A 331 -26.69 0.03 2.83
N GLY A 332 -27.11 1.25 2.50
CA GLY A 332 -27.37 2.30 3.47
C GLY A 332 -26.12 2.81 4.22
N GLU A 333 -26.36 3.63 5.24
CA GLU A 333 -25.32 4.05 6.18
C GLU A 333 -25.14 3.01 7.27
N ILE A 334 -23.88 2.58 7.47
CA ILE A 334 -23.50 1.68 8.55
C ILE A 334 -22.74 2.48 9.59
N LYS A 335 -23.12 2.31 10.86
CA LYS A 335 -22.33 2.81 12.00
C LYS A 335 -21.55 1.64 12.57
N ALA A 336 -20.25 1.76 12.58
CA ALA A 336 -19.35 0.76 13.10
C ALA A 336 -18.38 1.40 14.10
N GLU A 337 -18.05 0.67 15.16
CA GLU A 337 -17.13 1.12 16.20
C GLU A 337 -15.91 0.21 16.23
N GLU A 338 -14.74 0.81 16.17
CA GLU A 338 -13.47 0.12 16.30
C GLU A 338 -13.28 -0.43 17.72
N SER A 339 -12.55 -1.54 17.84
CA SER A 339 -12.17 -2.06 19.15
C SER A 339 -11.38 -1.01 19.94
N SER A 340 -11.85 -0.66 21.15
CA SER A 340 -11.17 0.28 22.05
C SER A 340 -9.77 -0.19 22.49
N LEU A 341 -9.46 -1.47 22.32
CA LEU A 341 -8.16 -2.04 22.61
C LEU A 341 -7.16 -1.82 21.46
N CYS A 342 -7.63 -1.45 20.26
CA CYS A 342 -6.77 -1.29 19.09
C CYS A 342 -6.27 0.15 18.95
N ILE A 343 -4.96 0.35 19.05
CA ILE A 343 -4.32 1.66 18.86
C ILE A 343 -3.76 1.87 17.44
N ALA A 344 -4.24 1.11 16.45
CA ALA A 344 -3.73 1.18 15.07
C ALA A 344 -3.72 2.60 14.51
N GLY A 345 -4.73 3.41 14.81
CA GLY A 345 -4.78 4.82 14.40
C GLY A 345 -3.62 5.66 14.93
N GLN A 346 -3.18 5.42 16.17
CA GLN A 346 -2.00 6.10 16.73
C GLN A 346 -0.70 5.62 16.07
N ILE A 347 -0.62 4.33 15.72
CA ILE A 347 0.54 3.76 15.02
C ILE A 347 0.66 4.37 13.62
N LEU A 348 -0.44 4.41 12.86
CA LEU A 348 -0.50 4.97 11.51
C LEU A 348 -0.26 6.48 11.44
N GLN A 349 -0.34 7.16 12.57
CA GLN A 349 -0.01 8.59 12.70
C GLN A 349 1.40 8.82 13.27
N GLY A 350 2.19 7.76 13.47
CA GLY A 350 3.56 7.85 14.00
C GLY A 350 3.65 8.21 15.49
N MET A 351 2.54 8.13 16.24
CA MET A 351 2.51 8.46 17.67
C MET A 351 2.99 7.29 18.54
N ASN A 352 2.77 6.06 18.09
CA ASN A 352 3.17 4.83 18.78
C ASN A 352 3.75 3.81 17.82
N LYS A 353 4.56 2.89 18.36
CA LYS A 353 4.99 1.68 17.65
C LYS A 353 4.09 0.48 18.03
N PRO A 354 4.02 -0.58 17.18
CA PRO A 354 3.20 -1.77 17.47
C PRO A 354 3.47 -2.41 18.83
N GLN A 355 4.72 -2.45 19.27
CA GLN A 355 5.12 -3.03 20.57
C GLN A 355 4.58 -2.24 21.78
N GLY A 356 4.21 -0.97 21.60
CA GLY A 356 3.55 -0.15 22.63
C GLY A 356 2.05 -0.43 22.78
N CYS A 357 1.45 -1.26 21.90
CA CYS A 357 0.05 -1.63 22.00
C CYS A 357 -0.16 -2.73 23.05
N PRO A 358 -1.03 -2.52 24.06
CA PRO A 358 -1.28 -3.52 25.11
C PRO A 358 -1.79 -4.87 24.61
N ALA A 359 -2.49 -4.89 23.47
CA ALA A 359 -3.01 -6.11 22.86
C ALA A 359 -1.99 -6.82 21.95
N PHE A 360 -0.89 -6.18 21.59
CA PHE A 360 0.05 -6.69 20.59
C PHE A 360 0.70 -8.02 21.03
N GLY A 361 0.57 -9.04 20.18
CA GLY A 361 1.14 -10.37 20.41
C GLY A 361 0.50 -11.17 21.55
N THR A 362 -0.59 -10.66 22.11
CA THR A 362 -1.38 -11.33 23.16
C THR A 362 -2.81 -11.54 22.69
N LEU A 363 -3.69 -10.55 22.87
CA LEU A 363 -5.07 -10.60 22.38
C LEU A 363 -5.17 -10.33 20.86
N CYS A 364 -4.18 -9.64 20.28
CA CYS A 364 -4.12 -9.30 18.87
C CYS A 364 -2.94 -10.00 18.20
N THR A 365 -3.24 -11.00 17.37
CA THR A 365 -2.28 -11.79 16.57
C THR A 365 -2.76 -11.87 15.11
N PRO A 366 -1.95 -12.32 14.16
CA PRO A 366 -2.40 -12.53 12.78
C PRO A 366 -3.56 -13.53 12.64
N GLU A 367 -3.69 -14.47 13.59
CA GLU A 367 -4.77 -15.45 13.65
C GLU A 367 -6.06 -14.84 14.24
N HIS A 368 -5.91 -13.88 15.16
CA HIS A 368 -6.99 -13.19 15.86
C HIS A 368 -6.77 -11.67 15.83
N PRO A 369 -6.85 -11.02 14.66
CA PRO A 369 -6.56 -9.60 14.54
C PRO A 369 -7.69 -8.75 15.13
N LEU A 370 -7.35 -7.82 16.03
CA LEU A 370 -8.29 -6.79 16.51
C LEU A 370 -8.39 -5.61 15.54
N GLY A 371 -7.41 -5.40 14.69
CA GLY A 371 -7.38 -4.33 13.70
C GLY A 371 -6.67 -4.75 12.41
N ALA A 372 -6.97 -4.03 11.34
CA ALA A 372 -6.50 -4.34 9.99
C ALA A 372 -4.97 -4.32 9.84
N THR A 373 -4.26 -3.53 10.65
CA THR A 373 -2.78 -3.46 10.64
C THR A 373 -2.09 -4.77 11.07
N MET A 374 -2.83 -5.72 11.68
CA MET A 374 -2.33 -7.05 12.04
C MET A 374 -2.61 -8.09 10.94
N VAL A 375 -3.39 -7.77 9.92
CA VAL A 375 -3.81 -8.70 8.86
C VAL A 375 -2.84 -8.73 7.70
N SER A 376 -2.60 -7.58 7.08
CA SER A 376 -1.72 -7.48 5.90
C SER A 376 -0.26 -7.52 6.29
N SER A 377 0.57 -8.16 5.46
CA SER A 377 2.03 -8.14 5.61
C SER A 377 2.64 -6.74 5.48
N GLU A 378 1.91 -5.81 4.89
CA GLU A 378 2.25 -4.38 4.78
C GLU A 378 1.81 -3.57 6.01
N GLY A 379 0.99 -4.15 6.89
CA GLY A 379 0.60 -3.50 8.13
C GLY A 379 1.72 -3.52 9.16
N ALA A 380 1.97 -2.40 9.81
CA ALA A 380 3.04 -2.27 10.79
C ALA A 380 2.96 -3.35 11.89
N CYS A 381 1.76 -3.62 12.43
CA CYS A 381 1.58 -4.64 13.47
C CYS A 381 1.98 -6.03 12.98
N ALA A 382 1.53 -6.44 11.79
CA ALA A 382 1.86 -7.75 11.23
C ALA A 382 3.36 -7.88 10.91
N ALA A 383 3.98 -6.84 10.38
CA ALA A 383 5.41 -6.80 10.08
C ALA A 383 6.23 -6.98 11.38
N TYR A 384 5.95 -6.21 12.42
CA TYR A 384 6.64 -6.35 13.71
C TYR A 384 6.33 -7.66 14.42
N TYR A 385 5.13 -8.20 14.31
CA TYR A 385 4.80 -9.50 14.87
C TYR A 385 5.62 -10.62 14.24
N ARG A 386 5.80 -10.56 12.91
CA ARG A 386 6.51 -11.59 12.14
C ARG A 386 8.02 -11.48 12.23
N TYR A 387 8.58 -10.27 12.18
CA TYR A 387 10.01 -10.03 12.02
C TYR A 387 10.66 -9.28 13.19
N GLY A 388 9.92 -8.47 13.94
CA GLY A 388 10.48 -7.63 15.00
C GLY A 388 10.98 -8.36 16.26
N ARG A 389 10.93 -9.71 16.27
CA ARG A 389 11.48 -10.55 17.35
C ARG A 389 12.89 -11.05 17.07
N VAL A 390 13.44 -10.76 15.91
CA VAL A 390 14.81 -11.15 15.55
C VAL A 390 15.75 -10.20 16.28
N THR A 391 16.31 -10.64 17.41
CA THR A 391 17.47 -9.96 18.01
C THR A 391 18.64 -10.22 17.08
N ILE A 392 19.04 -9.22 16.29
CA ILE A 392 20.29 -9.29 15.54
C ILE A 392 21.39 -9.19 16.58
N ASN A 393 21.98 -10.31 16.94
CA ASN A 393 23.24 -10.31 17.68
C ASN A 393 24.33 -9.83 16.71
N VAL A 394 24.67 -8.56 16.79
CA VAL A 394 25.79 -7.93 16.07
C VAL A 394 27.08 -8.29 16.78
#